data_1e70a650bbcf14289aada5923e99e270
#
_entry.id   1e70a650bbcf14289aada5923e99e270
#
_cell.length_a   1.000
_cell.length_b   1.000
_cell.length_c   1.000
_cell.angle_alpha   90.00
_cell.angle_beta   90.00
_cell.angle_gamma   90.00
#
_symmetry.space_group_name_H-M   'P 1'
#
loop_
_entity.id
_entity.type
_entity.pdbx_description
1 polymer ?
#
loop_
_entity_poly.entity_id
_entity_poly.type
_entity_poly.pdbx_seq_one_letter_code
_entity_poly.pdbx_strand_id
1 'polypeptide(L)'
;MAYNRKQRLNDNIKAIETAFILDRELRTPTARERLLLERYCGFGGLKCILNPARELADAVHWAKSDLELFAPTVELHRLIRENSKNESEYKQLMDSLKQSVLTAFYTPSAVTEALTDVLKEHQIIPEKVLEPSAGIGAFVDSVLDNNPKADIMAFEKDLLTGKILRHLHPEQKVRIEGFEKIEKPFNDYFDLAISNIPFGDVAVFDPSYTAMKGMRALVTRRIHNYFFVKALDTVRDGGLVAFITSQGVLNAKNNSAARFMMLYHADLVSAIRLPNNLFTENANTEVGSDLIILQKNTQKESLRGDDNLLDTVYNDENRIPTNNYFLEHPERIIHTTAKLDTDPFGKPAMIYTHEDGVEGIAEDLRKMLHEDFKKNLNLNRYLGIEETKAEEVKEVEETEKIEKTEKMKPSIEEKQNDTVVSLQKQEKPTDDAELSQKSNHQQPPVQMTLFDLWGMEEENRLTVHATKKKAEVTVGAAAKKVSRK
;
A
#
# COMPACT_ATOMS: atom_id res chain seq x y z
N MET A 1 -1.96 -13.38 -22.65
CA MET A 1 -1.05 -14.32 -23.38
C MET A 1 -0.49 -15.35 -22.40
N ALA A 2 -0.30 -16.61 -22.81
CA ALA A 2 0.30 -17.62 -21.92
C ALA A 2 1.72 -17.21 -21.50
N TYR A 3 2.06 -17.43 -20.22
CA TYR A 3 3.37 -17.13 -19.63
C TYR A 3 4.49 -17.92 -20.33
N ASN A 4 5.29 -17.26 -21.16
CA ASN A 4 6.41 -17.87 -21.89
C ASN A 4 7.75 -17.51 -21.25
N ARG A 5 8.28 -18.40 -20.42
CA ARG A 5 9.52 -18.23 -19.63
C ARG A 5 10.74 -17.88 -20.50
N LYS A 6 10.91 -18.54 -21.65
CA LYS A 6 12.05 -18.32 -22.52
C LYS A 6 12.00 -16.98 -23.23
N GLN A 7 10.82 -16.58 -23.70
CA GLN A 7 10.64 -15.27 -24.33
C GLN A 7 10.92 -14.14 -23.32
N ARG A 8 10.37 -14.24 -22.11
CA ARG A 8 10.61 -13.26 -21.03
C ARG A 8 12.09 -13.14 -20.66
N LEU A 9 12.79 -14.27 -20.51
CA LEU A 9 14.23 -14.24 -20.23
C LEU A 9 15.01 -13.54 -21.35
N ASN A 10 14.70 -13.83 -22.62
CA ASN A 10 15.34 -13.19 -23.76
C ASN A 10 15.02 -11.70 -23.86
N ASP A 11 13.78 -11.28 -23.56
CA ASP A 11 13.39 -9.87 -23.56
C ASP A 11 14.09 -9.11 -22.44
N ASN A 12 14.20 -9.70 -21.24
CA ASN A 12 14.96 -9.12 -20.14
C ASN A 12 16.46 -8.98 -20.47
N ILE A 13 17.09 -9.97 -21.11
CA ILE A 13 18.49 -9.90 -21.52
C ILE A 13 18.70 -8.73 -22.50
N LYS A 14 17.83 -8.60 -23.51
CA LYS A 14 17.91 -7.51 -24.48
C LYS A 14 17.70 -6.12 -23.86
N ALA A 15 16.79 -6.01 -22.92
CA ALA A 15 16.54 -4.77 -22.17
C ALA A 15 17.78 -4.37 -21.34
N ILE A 16 18.37 -5.34 -20.61
CA ILE A 16 19.58 -5.11 -19.81
C ILE A 16 20.77 -4.75 -20.71
N GLU A 17 20.97 -5.45 -21.82
CA GLU A 17 22.01 -5.14 -22.81
C GLU A 17 21.86 -3.70 -23.33
N THR A 18 20.63 -3.33 -23.71
CA THR A 18 20.29 -1.97 -24.17
C THR A 18 20.60 -0.94 -23.10
N ALA A 19 20.20 -1.17 -21.85
CA ALA A 19 20.47 -0.25 -20.74
C ALA A 19 21.98 -0.06 -20.50
N PHE A 20 22.80 -1.12 -20.58
CA PHE A 20 24.25 -1.03 -20.46
C PHE A 20 24.90 -0.28 -21.62
N ILE A 21 24.39 -0.43 -22.84
CA ILE A 21 24.85 0.36 -24.00
C ILE A 21 24.57 1.85 -23.78
N LEU A 22 23.35 2.20 -23.41
CA LEU A 22 22.93 3.57 -23.14
C LEU A 22 23.72 4.23 -22.00
N ASP A 23 23.98 3.48 -20.91
CA ASP A 23 24.81 3.95 -19.80
C ASP A 23 26.25 4.26 -20.25
N ARG A 24 26.81 3.43 -21.12
CA ARG A 24 28.17 3.62 -21.66
C ARG A 24 28.25 4.78 -22.62
N GLU A 25 27.24 4.94 -23.48
CA GLU A 25 27.19 5.99 -24.50
C GLU A 25 26.65 7.33 -23.96
N LEU A 26 26.14 7.36 -22.71
CA LEU A 26 25.63 8.55 -22.02
C LEU A 26 24.57 9.30 -22.85
N ARG A 27 23.66 8.57 -23.47
CA ARG A 27 22.58 9.11 -24.30
C ARG A 27 21.21 8.55 -23.94
N THR A 28 20.17 9.22 -24.42
CA THR A 28 18.79 8.74 -24.35
C THR A 28 18.52 7.63 -25.39
N PRO A 29 17.54 6.75 -25.16
CA PRO A 29 17.19 5.67 -26.07
C PRO A 29 16.55 6.22 -27.36
N THR A 30 16.84 5.58 -28.47
CA THR A 30 16.04 5.69 -29.71
C THR A 30 14.67 5.02 -29.50
N ALA A 31 13.70 5.32 -30.39
CA ALA A 31 12.38 4.68 -30.33
C ALA A 31 12.44 3.12 -30.34
N ARG A 32 13.38 2.56 -31.13
CA ARG A 32 13.58 1.10 -31.17
C ARG A 32 14.16 0.56 -29.87
N GLU A 33 15.10 1.25 -29.26
CA GLU A 33 15.71 0.86 -27.98
C GLU A 33 14.69 1.00 -26.82
N ARG A 34 13.86 2.06 -26.87
CA ARG A 34 12.77 2.23 -25.91
C ARG A 34 11.83 1.03 -25.94
N LEU A 35 11.41 0.53 -27.10
CA LEU A 35 10.60 -0.68 -27.24
C LEU A 35 11.28 -1.95 -26.67
N LEU A 36 12.63 -2.02 -26.69
CA LEU A 36 13.34 -3.13 -26.06
C LEU A 36 13.33 -2.99 -24.53
N LEU A 37 13.50 -1.79 -24.01
CA LEU A 37 13.45 -1.52 -22.56
C LEU A 37 12.05 -1.79 -21.99
N GLU A 38 10.98 -1.39 -22.68
CA GLU A 38 9.57 -1.60 -22.31
C GLU A 38 9.17 -3.09 -22.19
N ARG A 39 9.93 -3.99 -22.84
CA ARG A 39 9.71 -5.44 -22.72
C ARG A 39 10.31 -6.06 -21.46
N TYR A 40 11.07 -5.31 -20.69
CA TYR A 40 11.59 -5.81 -19.43
C TYR A 40 10.44 -6.08 -18.46
N CYS A 41 10.40 -7.28 -17.92
CA CYS A 41 9.34 -7.70 -16.98
C CYS A 41 9.90 -8.26 -15.67
N GLY A 42 11.21 -8.09 -15.43
CA GLY A 42 11.87 -8.67 -14.26
C GLY A 42 11.95 -10.19 -14.31
N PHE A 43 12.49 -10.76 -13.24
CA PHE A 43 12.77 -12.19 -13.19
C PHE A 43 11.82 -12.97 -12.26
N GLY A 44 10.67 -12.42 -11.93
CA GLY A 44 9.62 -13.12 -11.16
C GLY A 44 9.27 -14.47 -11.80
N GLY A 45 9.26 -15.54 -10.98
CA GLY A 45 8.99 -16.91 -11.48
C GLY A 45 10.15 -17.61 -12.20
N LEU A 46 11.31 -16.95 -12.40
CA LEU A 46 12.48 -17.51 -13.10
C LEU A 46 13.61 -17.89 -12.14
N LYS A 47 13.31 -18.61 -11.04
CA LYS A 47 14.29 -18.96 -10.00
C LYS A 47 15.53 -19.69 -10.53
N CYS A 48 15.40 -20.45 -11.62
CA CYS A 48 16.49 -21.21 -12.24
C CYS A 48 17.67 -20.35 -12.73
N ILE A 49 17.46 -19.05 -13.02
CA ILE A 49 18.54 -18.16 -13.45
C ILE A 49 19.60 -17.90 -12.36
N LEU A 50 19.31 -18.26 -11.11
CA LEU A 50 20.25 -18.16 -9.99
C LEU A 50 21.15 -19.40 -9.88
N ASN A 51 20.88 -20.45 -10.63
CA ASN A 51 21.73 -21.65 -10.69
C ASN A 51 23.05 -21.32 -11.39
N PRO A 52 24.14 -22.08 -11.13
CA PRO A 52 25.37 -21.92 -11.87
C PRO A 52 25.15 -21.99 -13.39
N ALA A 53 25.68 -21.02 -14.13
CA ALA A 53 25.58 -20.91 -15.58
C ALA A 53 26.75 -20.12 -16.16
N ARG A 54 28.00 -20.52 -15.80
CA ARG A 54 29.24 -19.91 -16.28
C ARG A 54 29.77 -20.62 -17.51
N GLU A 55 29.62 -21.93 -17.55
CA GLU A 55 30.11 -22.81 -18.61
C GLU A 55 29.13 -23.94 -18.90
N LEU A 56 29.31 -24.62 -20.02
CA LEU A 56 28.39 -25.69 -20.43
C LEU A 56 28.32 -26.87 -19.43
N ALA A 57 29.38 -27.11 -18.68
CA ALA A 57 29.39 -28.13 -17.63
C ALA A 57 28.41 -27.87 -16.50
N ASP A 58 28.04 -26.62 -16.25
CA ASP A 58 27.07 -26.25 -15.22
C ASP A 58 25.66 -26.77 -15.49
N ALA A 59 25.37 -27.19 -16.71
CA ALA A 59 24.06 -27.78 -17.09
C ALA A 59 23.66 -28.99 -16.20
N VAL A 60 24.60 -29.69 -15.59
CA VAL A 60 24.35 -30.81 -14.68
C VAL A 60 23.60 -30.38 -13.40
N HIS A 61 23.64 -29.12 -13.04
CA HIS A 61 22.96 -28.56 -11.89
C HIS A 61 21.54 -28.07 -12.20
N TRP A 62 21.08 -28.22 -13.46
CA TRP A 62 19.80 -27.72 -13.91
C TRP A 62 18.75 -28.87 -13.99
N ALA A 63 17.53 -28.54 -13.54
CA ALA A 63 16.39 -29.44 -13.73
C ALA A 63 16.05 -29.58 -15.22
N LYS A 64 15.62 -30.77 -15.66
CA LYS A 64 15.24 -31.03 -17.06
C LYS A 64 14.20 -30.03 -17.59
N SER A 65 13.26 -29.62 -16.77
CA SER A 65 12.23 -28.61 -17.07
C SER A 65 12.78 -27.20 -17.34
N ASP A 66 14.00 -26.92 -16.92
CA ASP A 66 14.62 -25.60 -17.02
C ASP A 66 15.76 -25.54 -18.05
N LEU A 67 16.15 -26.68 -18.64
CA LEU A 67 17.28 -26.75 -19.56
C LEU A 67 17.15 -25.84 -20.79
N GLU A 68 15.94 -25.53 -21.24
CA GLU A 68 15.72 -24.58 -22.34
C GLU A 68 16.12 -23.14 -22.01
N LEU A 69 16.22 -22.81 -20.70
CA LEU A 69 16.61 -21.51 -20.17
C LEU A 69 18.11 -21.45 -19.86
N PHE A 70 18.83 -22.57 -19.92
CA PHE A 70 20.24 -22.64 -19.54
C PHE A 70 21.11 -21.74 -20.42
N ALA A 71 21.07 -21.90 -21.75
CA ALA A 71 21.89 -21.09 -22.67
C ALA A 71 21.59 -19.58 -22.57
N PRO A 72 20.31 -19.11 -22.54
CA PRO A 72 20.03 -17.71 -22.24
C PRO A 72 20.55 -17.25 -20.89
N THR A 73 20.55 -18.09 -19.85
CA THR A 73 21.09 -17.72 -18.52
C THR A 73 22.62 -17.58 -18.55
N VAL A 74 23.32 -18.42 -19.29
CA VAL A 74 24.78 -18.25 -19.53
C VAL A 74 25.06 -16.88 -20.16
N GLU A 75 24.26 -16.49 -21.15
CA GLU A 75 24.37 -15.17 -21.79
C GLU A 75 24.08 -14.03 -20.81
N LEU A 76 23.05 -14.14 -19.98
CA LEU A 76 22.74 -13.16 -18.93
C LEU A 76 23.92 -12.99 -17.95
N HIS A 77 24.48 -14.08 -17.44
CA HIS A 77 25.59 -14.01 -16.50
C HIS A 77 26.85 -13.43 -17.16
N ARG A 78 27.12 -13.77 -18.45
CA ARG A 78 28.19 -13.19 -19.24
C ARG A 78 28.02 -11.69 -19.41
N LEU A 79 26.81 -11.27 -19.83
CA LEU A 79 26.46 -9.85 -20.02
C LEU A 79 26.68 -9.03 -18.74
N ILE A 80 26.24 -9.54 -17.57
CA ILE A 80 26.45 -8.89 -16.28
C ILE A 80 27.95 -8.80 -15.96
N ARG A 81 28.72 -9.87 -16.18
CA ARG A 81 30.16 -9.93 -15.91
C ARG A 81 30.94 -8.93 -16.77
N GLU A 82 30.65 -8.87 -18.07
CA GLU A 82 31.33 -7.99 -19.02
C GLU A 82 31.06 -6.51 -18.79
N ASN A 83 29.89 -6.18 -18.24
CA ASN A 83 29.50 -4.81 -17.92
C ASN A 83 29.74 -4.40 -16.45
N SER A 84 30.43 -5.25 -15.69
CA SER A 84 30.85 -4.94 -14.32
C SER A 84 32.29 -4.39 -14.33
N LYS A 85 32.50 -3.21 -13.73
CA LYS A 85 33.83 -2.58 -13.65
C LYS A 85 34.80 -3.32 -12.72
N ASN A 86 34.26 -4.00 -11.72
CA ASN A 86 35.01 -4.74 -10.71
C ASN A 86 34.12 -5.80 -10.04
N GLU A 87 34.72 -6.62 -9.17
CA GLU A 87 34.03 -7.71 -8.48
C GLU A 87 32.92 -7.23 -7.53
N SER A 88 33.06 -6.03 -6.96
CA SER A 88 32.03 -5.44 -6.10
C SER A 88 30.76 -5.09 -6.89
N GLU A 89 30.93 -4.46 -8.06
CA GLU A 89 29.81 -4.13 -8.95
C GLU A 89 29.15 -5.38 -9.52
N TYR A 90 29.94 -6.37 -9.93
CA TYR A 90 29.42 -7.68 -10.34
C TYR A 90 28.52 -8.30 -9.26
N LYS A 91 28.99 -8.30 -8.01
CA LYS A 91 28.20 -8.82 -6.89
C LYS A 91 26.92 -8.04 -6.67
N GLN A 92 26.94 -6.71 -6.78
CA GLN A 92 25.75 -5.86 -6.68
C GLN A 92 24.73 -6.18 -7.79
N LEU A 93 25.17 -6.36 -9.03
CA LEU A 93 24.32 -6.72 -10.15
C LEU A 93 23.72 -8.13 -10.01
N MET A 94 24.49 -9.09 -9.49
CA MET A 94 23.99 -10.43 -9.19
C MET A 94 23.02 -10.44 -8.00
N ASP A 95 23.23 -9.59 -6.99
CA ASP A 95 22.28 -9.42 -5.88
C ASP A 95 20.99 -8.72 -6.37
N SER A 96 21.09 -7.77 -7.31
CA SER A 96 19.95 -7.19 -8.02
C SER A 96 19.14 -8.27 -8.75
N LEU A 97 19.79 -9.15 -9.50
CA LEU A 97 19.13 -10.28 -10.16
C LEU A 97 18.37 -11.17 -9.18
N LYS A 98 18.97 -11.47 -8.01
CA LYS A 98 18.34 -12.21 -6.92
C LYS A 98 17.09 -11.52 -6.38
N GLN A 99 17.19 -10.21 -6.14
CA GLN A 99 16.07 -9.42 -5.63
C GLN A 99 14.91 -9.44 -6.65
N SER A 100 15.20 -9.20 -7.92
CA SER A 100 14.19 -9.21 -8.98
C SER A 100 13.44 -10.55 -9.08
N VAL A 101 14.11 -11.69 -8.85
CA VAL A 101 13.44 -13.01 -8.80
C VAL A 101 12.38 -13.08 -7.69
N LEU A 102 12.59 -12.35 -6.59
CA LEU A 102 11.73 -12.39 -5.40
C LEU A 102 10.66 -11.31 -5.39
N THR A 103 10.89 -10.17 -6.04
CA THR A 103 10.08 -8.95 -5.86
C THR A 103 9.48 -8.39 -7.15
N ALA A 104 9.80 -8.93 -8.33
CA ALA A 104 9.28 -8.40 -9.60
C ALA A 104 7.81 -8.81 -9.84
N PHE A 105 6.90 -8.12 -9.16
CA PHE A 105 5.46 -8.21 -9.32
C PHE A 105 4.94 -6.86 -9.84
N TYR A 106 5.11 -6.61 -11.14
CA TYR A 106 4.68 -5.35 -11.74
C TYR A 106 3.17 -5.31 -11.91
N THR A 107 2.60 -4.15 -11.55
CA THR A 107 1.16 -3.92 -11.66
C THR A 107 0.76 -3.83 -13.14
N PRO A 108 -0.30 -4.54 -13.56
CA PRO A 108 -0.82 -4.41 -14.90
C PRO A 108 -1.27 -2.98 -15.22
N SER A 109 -1.04 -2.51 -16.46
CA SER A 109 -1.37 -1.14 -16.88
C SER A 109 -2.86 -0.81 -16.73
N ALA A 110 -3.75 -1.73 -17.05
CA ALA A 110 -5.19 -1.54 -16.86
C ALA A 110 -5.57 -1.14 -15.42
N VAL A 111 -4.85 -1.65 -14.40
CA VAL A 111 -5.08 -1.31 -12.99
C VAL A 111 -4.47 0.05 -12.64
N THR A 112 -3.25 0.36 -13.14
CA THR A 112 -2.64 1.69 -12.89
C THR A 112 -3.44 2.79 -13.58
N GLU A 113 -3.89 2.56 -14.81
CA GLU A 113 -4.76 3.45 -15.58
C GLU A 113 -6.13 3.64 -14.87
N ALA A 114 -6.79 2.55 -14.43
CA ALA A 114 -8.05 2.65 -13.70
C ALA A 114 -7.93 3.57 -12.47
N LEU A 115 -6.84 3.46 -11.70
CA LEU A 115 -6.61 4.30 -10.53
C LEU A 115 -6.33 5.76 -10.91
N THR A 116 -5.41 6.01 -11.85
CA THR A 116 -5.02 7.38 -12.22
C THR A 116 -6.11 8.13 -12.99
N ASP A 117 -6.93 7.44 -13.79
CA ASP A 117 -8.08 8.04 -14.44
C ASP A 117 -9.15 8.48 -13.43
N VAL A 118 -9.44 7.64 -12.42
CA VAL A 118 -10.38 8.01 -11.36
C VAL A 118 -9.86 9.21 -10.56
N LEU A 119 -8.55 9.28 -10.26
CA LEU A 119 -7.95 10.46 -9.64
C LEU A 119 -8.26 11.71 -10.47
N LYS A 120 -7.99 11.69 -11.78
CA LYS A 120 -8.23 12.80 -12.70
C LYS A 120 -9.70 13.18 -12.80
N GLU A 121 -10.60 12.20 -12.90
CA GLU A 121 -12.05 12.42 -12.98
C GLU A 121 -12.61 13.07 -11.71
N HIS A 122 -11.97 12.84 -10.56
CA HIS A 122 -12.24 13.50 -9.28
C HIS A 122 -11.40 14.76 -9.03
N GLN A 123 -10.82 15.37 -10.09
CA GLN A 123 -10.04 16.61 -10.03
C GLN A 123 -8.74 16.51 -9.20
N ILE A 124 -8.25 15.30 -8.99
CA ILE A 124 -6.94 15.06 -8.38
C ILE A 124 -5.89 15.02 -9.51
N ILE A 125 -5.27 16.17 -9.76
CA ILE A 125 -4.24 16.35 -10.81
C ILE A 125 -2.93 16.72 -10.11
N PRO A 126 -2.14 15.74 -9.65
CA PRO A 126 -0.94 16.00 -8.86
C PRO A 126 0.16 16.61 -9.73
N GLU A 127 0.79 17.69 -9.23
CA GLU A 127 1.97 18.30 -9.87
C GLU A 127 3.26 17.64 -9.39
N LYS A 128 3.33 17.28 -8.10
CA LYS A 128 4.48 16.64 -7.45
C LYS A 128 4.13 15.25 -7.00
N VAL A 129 4.73 14.25 -7.61
CA VAL A 129 4.41 12.84 -7.38
C VAL A 129 5.61 12.08 -6.85
N LEU A 130 5.37 11.23 -5.86
CA LEU A 130 6.33 10.27 -5.32
C LEU A 130 5.92 8.85 -5.73
N GLU A 131 6.83 8.14 -6.38
CA GLU A 131 6.73 6.69 -6.58
C GLU A 131 7.85 6.00 -5.80
N PRO A 132 7.59 5.48 -4.57
CA PRO A 132 8.66 4.98 -3.70
C PRO A 132 9.19 3.58 -4.03
N SER A 133 8.58 2.86 -4.99
CA SER A 133 8.99 1.52 -5.46
C SER A 133 8.57 1.31 -6.90
N ALA A 134 9.23 2.02 -7.83
CA ALA A 134 8.70 2.29 -9.16
C ALA A 134 8.76 1.09 -10.13
N GLY A 135 9.59 0.09 -9.86
CA GLY A 135 9.79 -0.99 -10.82
C GLY A 135 10.26 -0.45 -12.18
N ILE A 136 9.51 -0.73 -13.22
CA ILE A 136 9.76 -0.18 -14.57
C ILE A 136 8.96 1.08 -14.87
N GLY A 137 8.17 1.60 -13.91
CA GLY A 137 7.47 2.87 -14.03
C GLY A 137 6.01 2.79 -14.50
N ALA A 138 5.30 1.69 -14.25
CA ALA A 138 3.90 1.57 -14.66
C ALA A 138 3.00 2.69 -14.11
N PHE A 139 3.19 3.11 -12.86
CA PHE A 139 2.50 4.27 -12.30
C PHE A 139 3.08 5.60 -12.81
N VAL A 140 4.39 5.66 -13.13
CA VAL A 140 4.98 6.84 -13.76
C VAL A 140 4.32 7.11 -15.11
N ASP A 141 4.18 6.07 -15.94
CA ASP A 141 3.51 6.17 -17.25
C ASP A 141 2.06 6.65 -17.10
N SER A 142 1.25 5.98 -16.28
CA SER A 142 -0.17 6.32 -16.14
C SER A 142 -0.42 7.70 -15.48
N VAL A 143 0.46 8.18 -14.61
CA VAL A 143 0.42 9.55 -14.10
C VAL A 143 0.74 10.56 -15.21
N LEU A 144 1.79 10.31 -16.00
CA LEU A 144 2.20 11.20 -17.09
C LEU A 144 1.18 11.25 -18.23
N ASP A 145 0.47 10.15 -18.52
CA ASP A 145 -0.63 10.12 -19.49
C ASP A 145 -1.78 11.05 -19.06
N ASN A 146 -2.02 11.14 -17.75
CA ASN A 146 -3.06 12.01 -17.19
C ASN A 146 -2.60 13.44 -16.91
N ASN A 147 -1.33 13.63 -16.54
CA ASN A 147 -0.68 14.94 -16.36
C ASN A 147 0.76 14.92 -16.89
N PRO A 148 1.01 15.25 -18.19
CA PRO A 148 2.35 15.25 -18.78
C PRO A 148 3.34 16.25 -18.15
N LYS A 149 2.88 17.13 -17.25
CA LYS A 149 3.70 18.13 -16.55
C LYS A 149 4.05 17.70 -15.12
N ALA A 150 3.62 16.55 -14.67
CA ALA A 150 3.93 16.07 -13.32
C ALA A 150 5.45 15.94 -13.13
N ASP A 151 5.97 16.48 -12.03
CA ASP A 151 7.35 16.29 -11.56
C ASP A 151 7.39 15.03 -10.67
N ILE A 152 7.87 13.93 -11.21
CA ILE A 152 7.85 12.64 -10.54
C ILE A 152 9.23 12.32 -9.97
N MET A 153 9.27 12.02 -8.66
CA MET A 153 10.42 11.42 -7.99
C MET A 153 10.17 9.93 -7.81
N ALA A 154 10.91 9.10 -8.52
CA ALA A 154 10.77 7.65 -8.52
C ALA A 154 11.96 6.98 -7.86
N PHE A 155 11.72 6.11 -6.87
CA PHE A 155 12.73 5.27 -6.23
C PHE A 155 12.64 3.84 -6.75
N GLU A 156 13.77 3.25 -7.12
CA GLU A 156 13.88 1.84 -7.42
C GLU A 156 15.17 1.29 -6.81
N LYS A 157 15.04 0.34 -5.90
CA LYS A 157 16.19 -0.21 -5.15
C LYS A 157 16.96 -1.24 -5.97
N ASP A 158 16.29 -1.96 -6.86
CA ASP A 158 16.91 -2.92 -7.76
C ASP A 158 17.75 -2.21 -8.82
N LEU A 159 19.04 -2.52 -8.85
CA LEU A 159 19.99 -1.79 -9.70
C LEU A 159 19.71 -1.96 -11.20
N LEU A 160 19.37 -3.19 -11.64
CA LEU A 160 19.09 -3.47 -13.05
C LEU A 160 17.77 -2.82 -13.50
N THR A 161 16.72 -3.02 -12.71
CA THR A 161 15.41 -2.40 -12.94
C THR A 161 15.49 -0.88 -12.92
N GLY A 162 16.20 -0.30 -11.94
CA GLY A 162 16.37 1.14 -11.84
C GLY A 162 17.15 1.76 -13.00
N LYS A 163 18.13 1.05 -13.60
CA LYS A 163 18.81 1.50 -14.82
C LYS A 163 17.83 1.56 -16.00
N ILE A 164 16.98 0.55 -16.16
CA ILE A 164 15.96 0.51 -17.19
C ILE A 164 14.95 1.63 -17.00
N LEU A 165 14.41 1.78 -15.78
CA LEU A 165 13.49 2.86 -15.39
C LEU A 165 14.04 4.23 -15.76
N ARG A 166 15.32 4.51 -15.45
CA ARG A 166 15.95 5.80 -15.74
C ARG A 166 16.03 6.09 -17.25
N HIS A 167 16.26 5.08 -18.08
CA HIS A 167 16.27 5.24 -19.53
C HIS A 167 14.86 5.35 -20.13
N LEU A 168 13.85 4.73 -19.51
CA LEU A 168 12.44 4.89 -19.91
C LEU A 168 11.91 6.29 -19.58
N HIS A 169 12.36 6.88 -18.46
CA HIS A 169 11.88 8.17 -17.95
C HIS A 169 13.03 9.16 -17.70
N PRO A 170 13.79 9.56 -18.74
CA PRO A 170 14.97 10.42 -18.58
C PRO A 170 14.65 11.83 -18.09
N GLU A 171 13.41 12.30 -18.23
CA GLU A 171 12.96 13.62 -17.80
C GLU A 171 12.51 13.62 -16.32
N GLN A 172 12.37 12.43 -15.69
CA GLN A 172 11.92 12.28 -14.31
C GLN A 172 13.09 12.10 -13.36
N LYS A 173 12.88 12.36 -12.07
CA LYS A 173 13.89 12.21 -11.01
C LYS A 173 13.98 10.76 -10.54
N VAL A 174 14.63 9.89 -11.33
CA VAL A 174 14.81 8.48 -10.99
C VAL A 174 16.01 8.31 -10.05
N ARG A 175 15.77 7.77 -8.85
CA ARG A 175 16.74 7.45 -7.81
C ARG A 175 16.90 5.93 -7.68
N ILE A 176 18.09 5.42 -8.06
CA ILE A 176 18.39 3.97 -7.97
C ILE A 176 18.90 3.66 -6.57
N GLU A 177 17.98 3.68 -5.61
CA GLU A 177 18.23 3.46 -4.18
C GLU A 177 16.91 3.19 -3.45
N GLY A 178 16.97 2.77 -2.19
CA GLY A 178 15.76 2.53 -1.41
C GLY A 178 15.11 3.82 -0.91
N PHE A 179 13.79 3.79 -0.77
CA PHE A 179 12.96 4.91 -0.30
C PHE A 179 13.41 5.46 1.07
N GLU A 180 14.08 4.63 1.90
CA GLU A 180 14.65 5.07 3.18
C GLU A 180 15.70 6.19 3.04
N LYS A 181 16.18 6.46 1.82
CA LYS A 181 17.16 7.51 1.51
C LYS A 181 16.56 8.88 1.21
N ILE A 182 15.22 8.98 1.12
CA ILE A 182 14.59 10.28 0.89
C ILE A 182 14.94 11.28 2.00
N GLU A 183 15.31 12.49 1.60
CA GLU A 183 15.79 13.53 2.52
C GLU A 183 14.62 14.29 3.16
N LYS A 184 14.84 14.82 4.37
CA LYS A 184 13.84 15.58 5.14
C LYS A 184 13.19 16.78 4.41
N PRO A 185 13.88 17.53 3.51
CA PRO A 185 13.23 18.61 2.75
C PRO A 185 12.05 18.16 1.88
N PHE A 186 11.90 16.86 1.66
CA PHE A 186 10.76 16.28 0.95
C PHE A 186 9.60 15.88 1.88
N ASN A 187 9.67 16.19 3.19
CA ASN A 187 8.51 16.09 4.05
C ASN A 187 7.48 17.17 3.65
N ASP A 188 6.20 16.83 3.71
CA ASP A 188 5.08 17.72 3.34
C ASP A 188 5.22 18.34 1.91
N TYR A 189 5.81 17.57 0.97
CA TYR A 189 6.20 18.10 -0.34
C TYR A 189 5.32 17.60 -1.49
N PHE A 190 4.92 16.32 -1.50
CA PHE A 190 4.23 15.72 -2.63
C PHE A 190 2.72 15.86 -2.53
N ASP A 191 2.04 15.99 -3.68
CA ASP A 191 0.58 15.96 -3.78
C ASP A 191 0.05 14.54 -3.71
N LEU A 192 0.82 13.59 -4.25
CA LEU A 192 0.48 12.18 -4.34
C LEU A 192 1.72 11.31 -4.13
N ALA A 193 1.60 10.29 -3.29
CA ALA A 193 2.47 9.14 -3.27
C ALA A 193 1.68 7.92 -3.79
N ILE A 194 2.14 7.30 -4.88
CA ILE A 194 1.44 6.19 -5.55
C ILE A 194 2.43 5.08 -5.86
N SER A 195 2.08 3.83 -5.56
CA SER A 195 2.98 2.69 -5.78
C SER A 195 2.31 1.34 -5.57
N ASN A 196 2.88 0.30 -6.14
CA ASN A 196 2.79 -1.06 -5.64
C ASN A 196 4.02 -1.32 -4.74
N ILE A 197 3.84 -1.17 -3.43
CA ILE A 197 4.94 -1.20 -2.46
C ILE A 197 5.44 -2.63 -2.20
N PRO A 198 6.70 -2.82 -1.77
CA PRO A 198 7.24 -4.16 -1.51
C PRO A 198 6.44 -4.92 -0.46
N PHE A 199 6.15 -6.21 -0.74
CA PHE A 199 5.46 -7.11 0.19
C PHE A 199 6.49 -7.85 1.06
N GLY A 200 6.20 -8.00 2.35
CA GLY A 200 6.98 -8.89 3.20
C GLY A 200 7.30 -8.39 4.61
N ASP A 201 7.71 -9.34 5.44
CA ASP A 201 8.14 -9.14 6.83
C ASP A 201 9.65 -8.80 6.90
N VAL A 202 10.09 -7.85 6.06
CA VAL A 202 11.48 -7.39 6.00
C VAL A 202 11.61 -6.09 6.76
N ALA A 203 12.60 -6.01 7.65
CA ALA A 203 12.89 -4.78 8.39
C ALA A 203 13.62 -3.76 7.51
N VAL A 204 13.29 -2.48 7.70
CA VAL A 204 13.94 -1.35 7.03
C VAL A 204 14.86 -0.65 8.01
N PHE A 205 16.10 -0.37 7.59
CA PHE A 205 17.03 0.42 8.38
C PHE A 205 16.93 1.89 7.95
N ASP A 206 16.16 2.66 8.72
CA ASP A 206 16.11 4.12 8.62
C ASP A 206 16.51 4.73 9.98
N PRO A 207 17.69 5.35 10.08
CA PRO A 207 18.16 5.95 11.33
C PRO A 207 17.21 7.02 11.88
N SER A 208 16.49 7.73 11.02
CA SER A 208 15.54 8.77 11.44
C SER A 208 14.33 8.20 12.18
N TYR A 209 13.94 6.97 11.87
CA TYR A 209 12.85 6.23 12.53
C TYR A 209 13.35 5.38 13.70
N THR A 210 14.46 4.70 13.55
CA THR A 210 15.01 3.82 14.60
C THR A 210 15.52 4.60 15.82
N ALA A 211 15.97 5.85 15.64
CA ALA A 211 16.31 6.76 16.74
C ALA A 211 15.08 7.24 17.53
N MET A 212 13.88 7.19 16.95
CA MET A 212 12.64 7.49 17.63
C MET A 212 12.20 6.29 18.47
N LYS A 213 11.80 6.53 19.73
CA LYS A 213 11.18 5.50 20.56
C LYS A 213 9.69 5.40 20.24
N GLY A 214 9.06 4.26 20.57
CA GLY A 214 7.62 4.07 20.43
C GLY A 214 7.19 3.55 19.05
N MET A 215 5.96 3.89 18.64
CA MET A 215 5.31 3.32 17.46
C MET A 215 6.07 3.54 16.15
N ARG A 216 6.75 4.69 15.97
CA ARG A 216 7.55 4.96 14.77
C ARG A 216 8.71 3.96 14.58
N ALA A 217 9.35 3.53 15.65
CA ALA A 217 10.38 2.49 15.58
C ALA A 217 9.77 1.10 15.28
N LEU A 218 8.52 0.85 15.64
CA LEU A 218 7.85 -0.42 15.36
C LEU A 218 7.51 -0.60 13.88
N VAL A 219 7.17 0.47 13.16
CA VAL A 219 6.81 0.37 11.74
C VAL A 219 7.99 -0.06 10.87
N THR A 220 9.24 0.21 11.29
CA THR A 220 10.43 -0.23 10.53
C THR A 220 10.65 -1.74 10.54
N ARG A 221 9.92 -2.49 11.36
CA ARG A 221 10.03 -3.96 11.41
C ARG A 221 9.45 -4.66 10.19
N ARG A 222 8.59 -3.96 9.43
CA ARG A 222 7.95 -4.46 8.22
C ARG A 222 7.95 -3.40 7.14
N ILE A 223 8.47 -3.76 5.99
CA ILE A 223 8.68 -2.84 4.88
C ILE A 223 7.38 -2.14 4.45
N HIS A 224 6.27 -2.86 4.33
CA HIS A 224 4.99 -2.29 3.92
C HIS A 224 4.46 -1.27 4.95
N ASN A 225 4.58 -1.53 6.25
CA ASN A 225 4.18 -0.58 7.30
C ASN A 225 5.02 0.69 7.25
N TYR A 226 6.34 0.53 7.06
CA TYR A 226 7.27 1.65 6.94
C TYR A 226 6.91 2.53 5.74
N PHE A 227 6.61 1.94 4.58
CA PHE A 227 6.27 2.69 3.37
C PHE A 227 5.06 3.59 3.57
N PHE A 228 3.97 3.11 4.17
CA PHE A 228 2.80 3.93 4.46
C PHE A 228 3.12 5.12 5.36
N VAL A 229 3.77 4.88 6.50
CA VAL A 229 4.05 5.94 7.47
C VAL A 229 5.07 6.94 6.91
N LYS A 230 6.08 6.45 6.18
CA LYS A 230 7.07 7.31 5.53
C LYS A 230 6.44 8.14 4.41
N ALA A 231 5.55 7.58 3.60
CA ALA A 231 4.84 8.31 2.55
C ALA A 231 3.94 9.40 3.15
N LEU A 232 3.24 9.12 4.26
CA LEU A 232 2.45 10.13 4.97
C LEU A 232 3.31 11.29 5.51
N ASP A 233 4.58 11.03 5.87
CA ASP A 233 5.49 12.13 6.23
C ASP A 233 5.86 13.00 5.01
N THR A 234 5.88 12.43 3.80
CA THR A 234 6.34 13.11 2.58
C THR A 234 5.24 13.82 1.79
N VAL A 235 3.99 13.37 1.86
CA VAL A 235 2.88 14.07 1.23
C VAL A 235 2.48 15.29 2.06
N ARG A 236 2.04 16.37 1.39
CA ARG A 236 1.52 17.58 2.07
C ARG A 236 0.18 17.31 2.75
N ASP A 237 -0.28 18.24 3.59
CA ASP A 237 -1.65 18.18 4.10
C ASP A 237 -2.65 18.17 2.94
N GLY A 238 -3.69 17.34 3.03
CA GLY A 238 -4.65 17.10 1.94
C GLY A 238 -4.12 16.22 0.80
N GLY A 239 -2.81 15.97 0.71
CA GLY A 239 -2.23 15.06 -0.29
C GLY A 239 -2.61 13.60 -0.06
N LEU A 240 -2.45 12.78 -1.10
CA LEU A 240 -2.90 11.38 -1.10
C LEU A 240 -1.73 10.39 -1.04
N VAL A 241 -1.96 9.27 -0.36
CA VAL A 241 -1.13 8.06 -0.42
C VAL A 241 -2.00 6.95 -0.98
N ALA A 242 -1.68 6.42 -2.16
CA ALA A 242 -2.42 5.39 -2.87
C ALA A 242 -1.54 4.18 -3.15
N PHE A 243 -1.56 3.18 -2.28
CA PHE A 243 -0.66 2.03 -2.35
C PHE A 243 -1.37 0.70 -2.53
N ILE A 244 -0.90 -0.09 -3.50
CA ILE A 244 -1.14 -1.53 -3.56
C ILE A 244 -0.14 -2.19 -2.62
N THR A 245 -0.62 -3.08 -1.77
CA THR A 245 0.17 -3.74 -0.73
C THR A 245 -0.31 -5.16 -0.46
N SER A 246 0.42 -5.93 0.35
CA SER A 246 -0.04 -7.25 0.79
C SER A 246 -1.24 -7.15 1.72
N GLN A 247 -2.15 -8.13 1.69
CA GLN A 247 -3.26 -8.26 2.65
C GLN A 247 -2.79 -8.26 4.12
N GLY A 248 -1.51 -8.56 4.37
CA GLY A 248 -0.93 -8.57 5.71
C GLY A 248 -0.96 -7.20 6.41
N VAL A 249 -1.00 -6.07 5.68
CA VAL A 249 -1.14 -4.74 6.28
C VAL A 249 -2.42 -4.64 7.09
N LEU A 250 -3.54 -5.06 6.52
CA LEU A 250 -4.85 -5.01 7.16
C LEU A 250 -5.14 -6.25 8.01
N ASN A 251 -4.84 -7.45 7.51
CA ASN A 251 -5.22 -8.69 8.18
C ASN A 251 -4.32 -9.11 9.36
N ALA A 252 -3.04 -8.68 9.41
CA ALA A 252 -2.16 -9.11 10.48
C ALA A 252 -2.40 -8.32 11.77
N LYS A 253 -2.78 -9.02 12.86
CA LYS A 253 -3.05 -8.42 14.17
C LYS A 253 -1.88 -7.56 14.67
N ASN A 254 -0.65 -8.01 14.48
CA ASN A 254 0.56 -7.31 14.92
C ASN A 254 0.92 -6.07 14.07
N ASN A 255 0.10 -5.70 13.08
CA ASN A 255 0.19 -4.45 12.34
C ASN A 255 -0.75 -3.35 12.88
N SER A 256 -1.50 -3.59 13.96
CA SER A 256 -2.44 -2.62 14.55
C SER A 256 -1.79 -1.27 14.85
N ALA A 257 -0.57 -1.24 15.38
CA ALA A 257 0.17 -0.01 15.63
C ALA A 257 0.47 0.80 14.35
N ALA A 258 0.75 0.11 13.23
CA ALA A 258 0.95 0.79 11.95
C ALA A 258 -0.36 1.34 11.40
N ARG A 259 -1.44 0.55 11.45
CA ARG A 259 -2.79 1.01 11.07
C ARG A 259 -3.23 2.22 11.90
N PHE A 260 -3.00 2.19 13.20
CA PHE A 260 -3.26 3.33 14.07
C PHE A 260 -2.48 4.57 13.60
N MET A 261 -1.19 4.47 13.32
CA MET A 261 -0.39 5.60 12.85
C MET A 261 -0.87 6.15 11.52
N MET A 262 -1.26 5.25 10.60
CA MET A 262 -1.82 5.65 9.30
C MET A 262 -3.10 6.48 9.50
N LEU A 263 -4.04 5.97 10.29
CA LEU A 263 -5.35 6.61 10.51
C LEU A 263 -5.30 7.80 11.45
N TYR A 264 -4.30 7.89 12.31
CA TYR A 264 -4.09 9.06 13.18
C TYR A 264 -3.63 10.30 12.40
N HIS A 265 -2.96 10.10 11.26
CA HIS A 265 -2.41 11.17 10.41
C HIS A 265 -3.16 11.35 9.08
N ALA A 266 -4.15 10.52 8.79
CA ALA A 266 -4.87 10.56 7.53
C ALA A 266 -6.30 10.03 7.67
N ASP A 267 -7.17 10.44 6.76
CA ASP A 267 -8.51 9.91 6.58
C ASP A 267 -8.48 8.77 5.55
N LEU A 268 -9.27 7.72 5.78
CA LEU A 268 -9.44 6.64 4.82
C LEU A 268 -10.30 7.14 3.65
N VAL A 269 -9.75 7.15 2.45
CA VAL A 269 -10.52 7.40 1.22
C VAL A 269 -11.07 6.09 0.66
N SER A 270 -10.23 5.06 0.56
CA SER A 270 -10.63 3.76 0.02
C SER A 270 -9.76 2.63 0.56
N ALA A 271 -10.35 1.46 0.79
CA ALA A 271 -9.65 0.20 1.00
C ALA A 271 -10.36 -0.90 0.22
N ILE A 272 -9.70 -1.45 -0.80
CA ILE A 272 -10.26 -2.46 -1.71
C ILE A 272 -9.35 -3.68 -1.72
N ARG A 273 -9.93 -4.84 -1.47
CA ARG A 273 -9.22 -6.13 -1.62
C ARG A 273 -9.22 -6.55 -3.07
N LEU A 274 -8.01 -6.82 -3.59
CA LEU A 274 -7.80 -7.22 -4.97
C LEU A 274 -7.72 -8.76 -5.09
N PRO A 275 -8.19 -9.35 -6.20
CA PRO A 275 -8.13 -10.78 -6.43
C PRO A 275 -6.70 -11.33 -6.45
N ASN A 276 -6.54 -12.57 -5.98
CA ASN A 276 -5.23 -13.23 -5.92
C ASN A 276 -4.59 -13.44 -7.30
N ASN A 277 -5.41 -13.52 -8.36
CA ASN A 277 -4.93 -13.70 -9.73
C ASN A 277 -4.49 -12.40 -10.45
N LEU A 278 -4.49 -11.26 -9.76
CA LEU A 278 -4.05 -9.98 -10.34
C LEU A 278 -2.66 -10.05 -10.98
N PHE A 279 -1.71 -10.75 -10.37
CA PHE A 279 -0.32 -10.84 -10.84
C PHE A 279 0.01 -12.11 -11.62
N THR A 280 -0.98 -12.95 -11.89
CA THR A 280 -0.75 -14.28 -12.51
C THR A 280 -0.17 -14.15 -13.92
N GLU A 281 -0.67 -13.22 -14.74
CA GLU A 281 -0.16 -13.03 -16.10
C GLU A 281 1.25 -12.46 -16.14
N ASN A 282 1.58 -11.56 -15.21
CA ASN A 282 2.87 -10.87 -15.19
C ASN A 282 3.96 -11.61 -14.43
N ALA A 283 3.63 -12.34 -13.38
CA ALA A 283 4.61 -12.98 -12.51
C ALA A 283 4.36 -14.48 -12.26
N ASN A 284 3.33 -15.06 -12.86
CA ASN A 284 2.91 -16.45 -12.62
C ASN A 284 2.80 -16.77 -11.12
N THR A 285 2.21 -15.83 -10.37
CA THR A 285 2.02 -15.97 -8.92
C THR A 285 0.64 -15.48 -8.52
N GLU A 286 0.05 -16.16 -7.55
CA GLU A 286 -1.18 -15.77 -6.89
C GLU A 286 -0.83 -15.21 -5.53
N VAL A 287 -1.12 -13.93 -5.31
CA VAL A 287 -0.85 -13.26 -4.04
C VAL A 287 -1.99 -12.32 -3.66
N GLY A 288 -2.47 -12.45 -2.43
CA GLY A 288 -3.49 -11.55 -1.91
C GLY A 288 -2.94 -10.16 -1.66
N SER A 289 -3.59 -9.16 -2.24
CA SER A 289 -3.22 -7.75 -2.11
C SER A 289 -4.44 -6.87 -1.84
N ASP A 290 -4.18 -5.70 -1.28
CA ASP A 290 -5.17 -4.66 -1.01
C ASP A 290 -4.68 -3.34 -1.62
N LEU A 291 -5.58 -2.54 -2.21
CA LEU A 291 -5.34 -1.13 -2.49
C LEU A 291 -5.86 -0.32 -1.32
N ILE A 292 -5.01 0.56 -0.78
CA ILE A 292 -5.36 1.46 0.33
C ILE A 292 -5.06 2.89 -0.10
N ILE A 293 -6.06 3.77 -0.01
CA ILE A 293 -5.94 5.19 -0.32
C ILE A 293 -6.25 6.01 0.92
N LEU A 294 -5.28 6.82 1.32
CA LEU A 294 -5.33 7.68 2.49
C LEU A 294 -5.18 9.14 2.04
N GLN A 295 -5.95 10.04 2.64
CA GLN A 295 -5.76 11.50 2.50
C GLN A 295 -5.14 12.06 3.78
N LYS A 296 -3.96 12.68 3.69
CA LYS A 296 -3.31 13.27 4.85
C LYS A 296 -4.18 14.35 5.47
N ASN A 297 -4.36 14.27 6.77
CA ASN A 297 -5.15 15.20 7.56
C ASN A 297 -4.43 15.53 8.86
N THR A 298 -3.68 16.65 8.86
CA THR A 298 -2.91 17.12 10.03
C THR A 298 -3.80 17.71 11.11
N GLN A 299 -5.07 17.99 10.82
CA GLN A 299 -6.05 18.54 11.74
C GLN A 299 -7.01 17.47 12.29
N LYS A 300 -6.75 16.17 12.00
CA LYS A 300 -7.59 15.08 12.48
C LYS A 300 -7.51 14.95 13.99
N GLU A 301 -8.63 15.13 14.68
CA GLU A 301 -8.72 15.07 16.14
C GLU A 301 -9.09 13.67 16.67
N SER A 302 -9.71 12.83 15.86
CA SER A 302 -10.20 11.50 16.26
C SER A 302 -10.26 10.51 15.09
N LEU A 303 -10.33 9.22 15.38
CA LEU A 303 -10.44 8.13 14.40
C LEU A 303 -11.88 7.90 13.91
N ARG A 304 -12.70 8.92 13.79
CA ARG A 304 -14.12 8.80 13.47
C ARG A 304 -14.36 7.99 12.18
N GLY A 305 -15.08 6.87 12.33
CA GLY A 305 -15.51 6.02 11.21
C GLY A 305 -14.45 5.08 10.64
N ASP A 306 -13.16 5.25 11.02
CA ASP A 306 -12.04 4.46 10.47
C ASP A 306 -11.55 3.38 11.45
N ASP A 307 -12.07 3.34 12.67
CA ASP A 307 -11.61 2.46 13.75
C ASP A 307 -11.83 0.97 13.46
N ASN A 308 -12.81 0.60 12.61
CA ASN A 308 -12.98 -0.77 12.13
C ASN A 308 -11.76 -1.30 11.36
N LEU A 309 -10.96 -0.42 10.74
CA LEU A 309 -9.72 -0.80 10.07
C LEU A 309 -8.60 -1.20 11.05
N LEU A 310 -8.69 -0.79 12.31
CA LEU A 310 -7.67 -1.10 13.33
C LEU A 310 -7.64 -2.57 13.71
N ASP A 311 -8.80 -3.22 13.74
CA ASP A 311 -8.95 -4.53 14.34
C ASP A 311 -9.01 -5.66 13.31
N THR A 312 -8.54 -6.81 13.76
CA THR A 312 -8.52 -8.06 12.99
C THR A 312 -9.18 -9.15 13.82
N VAL A 313 -10.15 -9.81 13.24
CA VAL A 313 -10.85 -10.94 13.83
C VAL A 313 -10.35 -12.25 13.21
N TYR A 314 -10.30 -13.32 13.99
CA TYR A 314 -10.03 -14.65 13.52
C TYR A 314 -11.36 -15.38 13.35
N ASN A 315 -11.60 -15.92 12.17
CA ASN A 315 -12.71 -16.83 11.96
C ASN A 315 -12.51 -18.08 12.83
N ASP A 316 -13.53 -18.44 13.63
CA ASP A 316 -13.44 -19.54 14.61
C ASP A 316 -13.23 -20.91 13.96
N GLU A 317 -13.77 -21.13 12.75
CA GLU A 317 -13.71 -22.41 12.05
C GLU A 317 -12.35 -22.67 11.37
N ASN A 318 -11.80 -21.65 10.67
CA ASN A 318 -10.61 -21.81 9.83
C ASN A 318 -9.40 -21.01 10.31
N ARG A 319 -9.56 -20.17 11.33
CA ARG A 319 -8.54 -19.29 11.91
C ARG A 319 -7.88 -18.33 10.92
N ILE A 320 -8.60 -17.95 9.88
CA ILE A 320 -8.12 -16.94 8.92
C ILE A 320 -8.29 -15.55 9.54
N PRO A 321 -7.20 -14.76 9.68
CA PRO A 321 -7.31 -13.39 10.14
C PRO A 321 -7.96 -12.54 9.05
N THR A 322 -9.02 -11.83 9.40
CA THR A 322 -9.72 -10.91 8.50
C THR A 322 -9.89 -9.56 9.19
N ASN A 323 -9.58 -8.48 8.51
CA ASN A 323 -9.80 -7.14 9.04
C ASN A 323 -11.30 -6.85 9.17
N ASN A 324 -11.72 -6.20 10.27
CA ASN A 324 -13.12 -5.86 10.52
C ASN A 324 -13.75 -5.06 9.39
N TYR A 325 -12.98 -4.18 8.75
CA TYR A 325 -13.44 -3.39 7.62
C TYR A 325 -14.02 -4.28 6.50
N PHE A 326 -13.35 -5.37 6.11
CA PHE A 326 -13.83 -6.27 5.07
C PHE A 326 -14.97 -7.21 5.51
N LEU A 327 -15.18 -7.36 6.82
CA LEU A 327 -16.35 -8.07 7.35
C LEU A 327 -17.60 -7.17 7.30
N GLU A 328 -17.44 -5.87 7.55
CA GLU A 328 -18.50 -4.86 7.50
C GLU A 328 -18.76 -4.39 6.06
N HIS A 329 -17.74 -4.43 5.19
CA HIS A 329 -17.77 -4.00 3.80
C HIS A 329 -17.34 -5.12 2.83
N PRO A 330 -18.06 -6.24 2.75
CA PRO A 330 -17.73 -7.34 1.83
C PRO A 330 -17.81 -6.92 0.36
N GLU A 331 -18.57 -5.88 0.03
CA GLU A 331 -18.64 -5.26 -1.30
C GLU A 331 -17.33 -4.58 -1.73
N ARG A 332 -16.37 -4.40 -0.83
CA ARG A 332 -15.01 -3.87 -1.13
C ARG A 332 -14.00 -4.99 -1.42
N ILE A 333 -14.46 -6.19 -1.70
CA ILE A 333 -13.65 -7.32 -2.13
C ILE A 333 -13.97 -7.65 -3.59
N ILE A 334 -13.05 -7.35 -4.50
CA ILE A 334 -13.22 -7.67 -5.93
C ILE A 334 -13.06 -9.18 -6.14
N HIS A 335 -14.07 -9.84 -6.66
CA HIS A 335 -14.01 -11.25 -7.03
C HIS A 335 -15.26 -11.69 -7.80
N THR A 336 -15.11 -12.69 -8.66
CA THR A 336 -16.21 -13.48 -9.22
C THR A 336 -16.35 -14.81 -8.49
N THR A 337 -15.24 -15.36 -7.98
CA THR A 337 -15.22 -16.59 -7.18
C THR A 337 -14.35 -16.43 -5.92
N ALA A 338 -14.75 -17.12 -4.85
CA ALA A 338 -14.02 -17.17 -3.59
C ALA A 338 -13.94 -18.62 -3.10
N LYS A 339 -12.77 -19.07 -2.68
CA LYS A 339 -12.56 -20.41 -2.13
C LYS A 339 -11.63 -20.41 -0.93
N LEU A 340 -11.86 -21.33 -0.01
CA LEU A 340 -10.93 -21.64 1.06
C LEU A 340 -9.81 -22.53 0.49
N ASP A 341 -8.56 -22.07 0.62
CA ASP A 341 -7.36 -22.78 0.14
C ASP A 341 -6.17 -22.43 1.04
N THR A 342 -4.96 -22.57 0.55
CA THR A 342 -3.73 -22.19 1.25
C THR A 342 -3.03 -21.04 0.51
N ASP A 343 -2.41 -20.14 1.28
CA ASP A 343 -1.51 -19.12 0.73
C ASP A 343 -0.21 -19.78 0.19
N PRO A 344 0.67 -19.03 -0.51
CA PRO A 344 1.96 -19.56 -0.99
C PRO A 344 2.88 -20.08 0.10
N PHE A 345 2.58 -19.80 1.38
CA PHE A 345 3.33 -20.27 2.56
C PHE A 345 2.66 -21.47 3.24
N GLY A 346 1.58 -22.02 2.67
CA GLY A 346 0.84 -23.17 3.19
C GLY A 346 -0.09 -22.88 4.36
N LYS A 347 -0.45 -21.62 4.61
CA LYS A 347 -1.42 -21.23 5.65
C LYS A 347 -2.82 -21.16 5.05
N PRO A 348 -3.89 -21.53 5.81
CA PRO A 348 -5.27 -21.31 5.35
C PRO A 348 -5.52 -19.87 4.95
N ALA A 349 -6.12 -19.67 3.79
CA ALA A 349 -6.44 -18.37 3.23
C ALA A 349 -7.72 -18.41 2.39
N MET A 350 -8.47 -17.31 2.37
CA MET A 350 -9.49 -17.08 1.35
C MET A 350 -8.81 -16.62 0.07
N ILE A 351 -9.00 -17.37 -1.00
CA ILE A 351 -8.48 -17.05 -2.32
C ILE A 351 -9.62 -16.49 -3.15
N TYR A 352 -9.45 -15.24 -3.57
CA TYR A 352 -10.39 -14.51 -4.43
C TYR A 352 -9.86 -14.50 -5.86
N THR A 353 -10.69 -14.82 -6.85
CA THR A 353 -10.31 -14.76 -8.26
C THR A 353 -11.37 -14.02 -9.07
N HIS A 354 -10.96 -13.37 -10.16
CA HIS A 354 -11.83 -12.76 -11.14
C HIS A 354 -11.70 -13.49 -12.47
N GLU A 355 -12.84 -13.99 -13.01
CA GLU A 355 -12.85 -14.82 -14.22
C GLU A 355 -12.45 -14.04 -15.48
N ASP A 356 -12.79 -12.74 -15.54
CA ASP A 356 -12.42 -11.85 -16.65
C ASP A 356 -10.98 -11.30 -16.53
N GLY A 357 -10.17 -11.85 -15.60
CA GLY A 357 -8.76 -11.49 -15.43
C GLY A 357 -8.54 -10.02 -15.09
N VAL A 358 -7.44 -9.46 -15.57
CA VAL A 358 -6.99 -8.09 -15.22
C VAL A 358 -7.99 -7.03 -15.67
N GLU A 359 -8.62 -7.18 -16.82
CA GLU A 359 -9.57 -6.20 -17.35
C GLU A 359 -10.83 -6.09 -16.48
N GLY A 360 -11.40 -7.24 -16.06
CA GLY A 360 -12.53 -7.25 -15.15
C GLY A 360 -12.19 -6.68 -13.78
N ILE A 361 -10.98 -6.97 -13.26
CA ILE A 361 -10.47 -6.39 -12.01
C ILE A 361 -10.39 -4.86 -12.13
N ALA A 362 -9.86 -4.34 -13.24
CA ALA A 362 -9.72 -2.90 -13.46
C ALA A 362 -11.08 -2.20 -13.57
N GLU A 363 -12.06 -2.84 -14.23
CA GLU A 363 -13.43 -2.31 -14.36
C GLU A 363 -14.12 -2.20 -12.99
N ASP A 364 -14.07 -3.26 -12.18
CA ASP A 364 -14.68 -3.26 -10.85
C ASP A 364 -13.95 -2.30 -9.91
N LEU A 365 -12.62 -2.25 -9.99
CA LEU A 365 -11.81 -1.29 -9.25
C LEU A 365 -12.23 0.15 -9.54
N ARG A 366 -12.40 0.51 -10.82
CA ARG A 366 -12.86 1.84 -11.24
C ARG A 366 -14.22 2.20 -10.62
N LYS A 367 -15.18 1.28 -10.66
CA LYS A 367 -16.51 1.49 -10.08
C LYS A 367 -16.44 1.76 -8.58
N MET A 368 -15.71 0.90 -7.84
CA MET A 368 -15.57 1.03 -6.38
C MET A 368 -14.86 2.33 -5.99
N LEU A 369 -13.79 2.69 -6.71
CA LEU A 369 -13.06 3.93 -6.47
C LEU A 369 -13.93 5.16 -6.68
N HIS A 370 -14.78 5.21 -7.72
CA HIS A 370 -15.70 6.32 -7.92
C HIS A 370 -16.68 6.50 -6.77
N GLU A 371 -17.20 5.41 -6.21
CA GLU A 371 -18.10 5.45 -5.07
C GLU A 371 -17.37 5.98 -3.83
N ASP A 372 -16.16 5.45 -3.54
CA ASP A 372 -15.38 5.82 -2.38
C ASP A 372 -14.91 7.27 -2.44
N PHE A 373 -14.44 7.73 -3.60
CA PHE A 373 -14.01 9.11 -3.78
C PHE A 373 -15.15 10.11 -3.60
N LYS A 374 -16.35 9.83 -4.14
CA LYS A 374 -17.54 10.66 -3.93
C LYS A 374 -17.92 10.77 -2.46
N LYS A 375 -17.71 9.71 -1.67
CA LYS A 375 -18.14 9.63 -0.27
C LYS A 375 -17.09 10.17 0.69
N ASN A 376 -15.81 9.85 0.46
CA ASN A 376 -14.78 9.94 1.49
C ASN A 376 -13.69 10.97 1.15
N LEU A 377 -13.50 11.36 -0.13
CA LEU A 377 -12.47 12.33 -0.50
C LEU A 377 -12.88 13.76 -0.10
N ASN A 378 -12.03 14.44 0.66
CA ASN A 378 -12.18 15.87 0.89
C ASN A 378 -11.39 16.65 -0.20
N LEU A 379 -12.09 16.99 -1.29
CA LEU A 379 -11.50 17.73 -2.41
C LEU A 379 -11.03 19.13 -2.00
N ASN A 380 -11.75 19.84 -1.11
CA ASN A 380 -11.36 21.15 -0.65
C ASN A 380 -10.02 21.10 0.09
N ARG A 381 -9.80 20.10 0.95
CA ARG A 381 -8.50 19.87 1.60
C ARG A 381 -7.40 19.57 0.58
N TYR A 382 -7.67 18.78 -0.44
CA TYR A 382 -6.69 18.52 -1.51
C TYR A 382 -6.32 19.80 -2.26
N LEU A 383 -7.29 20.67 -2.54
CA LEU A 383 -7.09 21.94 -3.23
C LEU A 383 -6.54 23.04 -2.33
N GLY A 384 -6.40 22.81 -1.02
CA GLY A 384 -5.97 23.81 -0.05
C GLY A 384 -6.98 24.95 0.17
N ILE A 385 -8.27 24.66 -0.05
CA ILE A 385 -9.36 25.61 0.19
C ILE A 385 -9.78 25.50 1.66
N GLU A 386 -9.64 26.60 2.42
CA GLU A 386 -10.07 26.65 3.82
C GLU A 386 -11.60 26.47 3.93
N GLU A 387 -12.06 25.63 4.86
CA GLU A 387 -13.49 25.31 5.05
C GLU A 387 -14.35 26.54 5.35
N THR A 388 -13.81 27.57 6.01
CA THR A 388 -14.45 28.85 6.27
C THR A 388 -14.90 29.58 4.99
N LYS A 389 -14.13 29.47 3.89
CA LYS A 389 -14.53 30.05 2.59
C LYS A 389 -15.55 29.19 1.85
N ALA A 390 -15.58 27.89 2.12
CA ALA A 390 -16.53 26.98 1.51
C ALA A 390 -17.96 27.13 2.10
N GLU A 391 -18.07 27.50 3.39
CA GLU A 391 -19.36 27.83 4.02
C GLU A 391 -19.87 29.19 3.53
N GLU A 392 -19.02 30.21 3.43
CA GLU A 392 -19.39 31.51 2.86
C GLU A 392 -19.88 31.41 1.40
N VAL A 393 -19.24 30.57 0.57
CA VAL A 393 -19.66 30.36 -0.83
C VAL A 393 -21.00 29.62 -0.90
N LYS A 394 -21.26 28.64 -0.03
CA LYS A 394 -22.56 27.95 0.03
C LYS A 394 -23.67 28.85 0.54
N GLU A 395 -23.42 29.68 1.56
CA GLU A 395 -24.40 30.67 2.04
C GLU A 395 -24.71 31.72 0.97
N VAL A 396 -23.72 32.16 0.18
CA VAL A 396 -23.95 33.10 -0.94
C VAL A 396 -24.74 32.43 -2.06
N GLU A 397 -24.44 31.16 -2.44
CA GLU A 397 -25.21 30.44 -3.44
C GLU A 397 -26.66 30.09 -2.98
N GLU A 398 -26.85 29.77 -1.70
CA GLU A 398 -28.19 29.57 -1.12
C GLU A 398 -28.98 30.88 -1.04
N THR A 399 -28.36 31.99 -0.63
CA THR A 399 -29.00 33.30 -0.62
C THR A 399 -29.35 33.77 -2.02
N GLU A 400 -28.51 33.60 -3.03
CA GLU A 400 -28.84 33.90 -4.43
C GLU A 400 -29.97 33.00 -4.98
N LYS A 401 -30.06 31.75 -4.57
CA LYS A 401 -31.19 30.85 -4.94
C LYS A 401 -32.49 31.28 -4.27
N ILE A 402 -32.42 31.69 -3.01
CA ILE A 402 -33.61 32.21 -2.27
C ILE A 402 -34.12 33.50 -2.89
N GLU A 403 -33.20 34.48 -3.18
CA GLU A 403 -33.60 35.73 -3.87
C GLU A 403 -34.16 35.52 -5.27
N LYS A 404 -33.66 34.54 -6.04
CA LYS A 404 -34.22 34.17 -7.35
C LYS A 404 -35.58 33.49 -7.24
N THR A 405 -35.85 32.78 -6.14
CA THR A 405 -37.14 32.09 -5.90
C THR A 405 -38.20 33.08 -5.36
N GLU A 406 -37.81 34.10 -4.60
CA GLU A 406 -38.74 35.14 -4.13
C GLU A 406 -39.15 36.12 -5.23
N LYS A 407 -38.27 36.38 -6.22
CA LYS A 407 -38.63 37.23 -7.40
C LYS A 407 -39.57 36.54 -8.40
N MET A 408 -39.95 35.28 -8.19
CA MET A 408 -40.85 34.49 -9.05
C MET A 408 -42.22 34.20 -8.42
N LYS A 409 -42.63 34.80 -7.29
CA LYS A 409 -43.97 34.62 -6.74
C LYS A 409 -44.91 35.73 -7.26
N PRO A 410 -46.03 35.41 -7.92
CA PRO A 410 -47.05 36.38 -8.26
C PRO A 410 -47.83 36.78 -7.02
N SER A 411 -48.08 38.08 -6.89
CA SER A 411 -48.91 38.73 -5.88
C SER A 411 -50.36 38.21 -5.99
N ILE A 412 -50.90 37.62 -4.92
CA ILE A 412 -52.32 37.39 -4.72
C ILE A 412 -52.72 38.01 -3.40
N GLU A 413 -53.77 38.87 -3.52
CA GLU A 413 -54.33 39.75 -2.49
C GLU A 413 -54.93 39.01 -1.28
N GLU A 414 -54.90 39.75 -0.16
CA GLU A 414 -55.55 39.45 1.12
C GLU A 414 -57.04 39.22 1.03
N LYS A 415 -57.58 38.31 1.81
CA LYS A 415 -58.87 38.43 2.52
C LYS A 415 -58.76 37.86 3.92
N GLN A 416 -59.00 38.78 4.88
CA GLN A 416 -59.16 38.51 6.30
C GLN A 416 -60.30 37.54 6.58
N ASN A 417 -60.16 36.70 7.61
CA ASN A 417 -61.20 36.51 8.61
C ASN A 417 -60.64 35.98 9.93
N ASP A 418 -60.97 36.73 10.97
CA ASP A 418 -60.77 36.46 12.39
C ASP A 418 -61.50 35.18 12.85
N THR A 419 -60.88 34.43 13.73
CA THR A 419 -61.54 33.90 14.92
C THR A 419 -60.51 33.48 15.96
N VAL A 420 -60.63 34.18 17.10
CA VAL A 420 -59.96 33.96 18.38
C VAL A 420 -60.63 32.80 19.11
N VAL A 421 -59.89 31.86 19.70
CA VAL A 421 -60.20 31.27 20.99
C VAL A 421 -58.94 30.79 21.69
N SER A 422 -58.91 31.18 22.94
CA SER A 422 -57.85 31.14 23.96
C SER A 422 -57.71 29.83 24.71
N LEU A 423 -56.50 29.68 25.29
CA LEU A 423 -56.13 29.17 26.63
C LEU A 423 -56.45 27.73 27.05
N GLN A 424 -55.46 26.96 27.48
CA GLN A 424 -55.17 26.81 28.92
C GLN A 424 -53.93 25.95 29.17
N LYS A 425 -53.09 26.42 30.10
CA LYS A 425 -52.08 25.71 30.86
C LYS A 425 -52.73 24.66 31.79
N GLN A 426 -52.07 23.54 32.07
CA GLN A 426 -52.00 22.98 33.42
C GLN A 426 -50.78 22.12 33.66
N GLU A 427 -50.39 22.13 34.91
CA GLU A 427 -49.16 21.75 35.61
C GLU A 427 -49.10 20.24 35.95
N LYS A 428 -47.90 19.86 36.43
CA LYS A 428 -47.54 18.58 37.11
C LYS A 428 -48.41 18.35 38.37
N PRO A 429 -48.48 17.09 38.87
CA PRO A 429 -47.74 16.79 40.09
C PRO A 429 -46.95 15.45 40.15
N THR A 430 -46.08 15.43 41.13
CA THR A 430 -45.24 14.43 41.75
C THR A 430 -46.06 13.31 42.44
N ASP A 431 -45.53 12.08 42.59
CA ASP A 431 -44.98 11.43 43.77
C ASP A 431 -44.89 9.88 43.66
N ASP A 432 -43.75 9.39 44.11
CA ASP A 432 -43.39 8.16 44.84
C ASP A 432 -44.18 6.85 44.73
N ALA A 433 -43.45 5.76 44.45
CA ALA A 433 -43.33 4.57 45.31
C ALA A 433 -42.29 3.55 44.80
N GLU A 434 -41.44 3.17 45.72
CA GLU A 434 -40.45 2.09 45.67
C GLU A 434 -41.02 0.74 45.31
N LEU A 435 -40.27 -0.07 44.55
CA LEU A 435 -40.13 -1.52 44.80
C LEU A 435 -38.86 -2.08 44.19
N SER A 436 -38.03 -2.61 45.05
CA SER A 436 -36.75 -3.28 44.82
C SER A 436 -36.87 -4.52 43.92
N GLN A 437 -36.00 -4.62 42.89
CA GLN A 437 -35.52 -5.92 42.45
C GLN A 437 -34.04 -5.82 42.04
N LYS A 438 -33.23 -6.66 42.67
CA LYS A 438 -31.83 -6.90 42.39
C LYS A 438 -31.65 -7.40 40.96
N SER A 439 -30.93 -6.69 40.13
CA SER A 439 -30.36 -7.23 38.91
C SER A 439 -28.85 -7.04 38.93
N ASN A 440 -28.14 -8.13 38.70
CA ASN A 440 -26.69 -8.23 38.53
C ASN A 440 -26.17 -7.17 37.56
N HIS A 441 -25.37 -6.25 38.05
CA HIS A 441 -24.52 -5.42 37.23
C HIS A 441 -23.34 -6.28 36.73
N GLN A 442 -23.43 -6.79 35.52
CA GLN A 442 -22.25 -7.02 34.72
C GLN A 442 -21.73 -5.63 34.28
N GLN A 443 -20.56 -5.27 34.76
CA GLN A 443 -19.83 -4.10 34.27
C GLN A 443 -19.57 -4.30 32.76
N PRO A 444 -19.71 -3.27 31.94
CA PRO A 444 -19.27 -3.34 30.52
C PRO A 444 -17.78 -3.66 30.50
N PRO A 445 -17.30 -4.41 29.48
CA PRO A 445 -15.88 -4.72 29.39
C PRO A 445 -15.09 -3.41 29.34
N VAL A 446 -14.11 -3.30 30.22
CA VAL A 446 -13.17 -2.17 30.24
C VAL A 446 -12.47 -2.16 28.90
N GLN A 447 -12.73 -1.14 28.12
CA GLN A 447 -12.06 -0.91 26.84
C GLN A 447 -10.60 -0.56 27.13
N MET A 448 -9.71 -1.56 27.03
CA MET A 448 -8.28 -1.36 27.23
C MET A 448 -7.74 -0.44 26.14
N THR A 449 -7.06 0.62 26.54
CA THR A 449 -6.40 1.51 25.59
C THR A 449 -5.17 0.83 24.95
N LEU A 450 -4.77 1.28 23.77
CA LEU A 450 -3.54 0.79 23.10
C LEU A 450 -2.28 0.97 23.99
N PHE A 451 -2.30 1.95 24.90
CA PHE A 451 -1.27 2.19 25.92
C PHE A 451 -1.25 1.08 26.99
N ASP A 452 -2.42 0.57 27.39
CA ASP A 452 -2.51 -0.53 28.35
C ASP A 452 -1.99 -1.84 27.76
N LEU A 453 -2.28 -2.10 26.48
CA LEU A 453 -1.72 -3.22 25.72
C LEU A 453 -0.20 -3.11 25.53
N TRP A 454 0.33 -1.90 25.36
CA TRP A 454 1.77 -1.67 25.19
C TRP A 454 2.54 -1.87 26.49
N GLY A 455 1.99 -1.44 27.63
CA GLY A 455 2.54 -1.71 28.95
C GLY A 455 2.61 -3.20 29.26
N MET A 456 1.59 -3.97 28.90
CA MET A 456 1.57 -5.44 29.08
C MET A 456 2.57 -6.19 28.20
N GLU A 457 2.88 -5.70 26.97
CA GLU A 457 3.92 -6.29 26.11
C GLU A 457 5.34 -6.00 26.65
N GLU A 458 5.56 -4.84 27.26
CA GLU A 458 6.84 -4.50 27.89
C GLU A 458 7.08 -5.31 29.17
N GLU A 459 6.08 -5.51 30.01
CA GLU A 459 6.15 -6.41 31.18
C GLU A 459 6.40 -7.87 30.79
N ASN A 460 5.73 -8.37 29.73
CA ASN A 460 5.97 -9.73 29.22
C ASN A 460 7.38 -9.90 28.64
N ARG A 461 7.97 -8.87 28.02
CA ARG A 461 9.36 -8.91 27.54
C ARG A 461 10.37 -8.89 28.66
N LEU A 462 10.13 -8.12 29.71
CA LEU A 462 10.99 -8.09 30.91
C LEU A 462 10.93 -9.42 31.66
N THR A 463 9.78 -10.08 31.75
CA THR A 463 9.62 -11.40 32.36
C THR A 463 10.28 -12.52 31.53
N VAL A 464 10.19 -12.49 30.21
CA VAL A 464 10.87 -13.47 29.32
C VAL A 464 12.39 -13.28 29.35
N HIS A 465 12.92 -12.04 29.42
CA HIS A 465 14.35 -11.79 29.60
C HIS A 465 14.87 -12.21 30.96
N ALA A 466 14.09 -12.00 32.02
CA ALA A 466 14.43 -12.43 33.37
C ALA A 466 14.45 -13.96 33.51
N THR A 467 13.51 -14.68 32.87
CA THR A 467 13.47 -16.14 32.84
C THR A 467 14.62 -16.74 32.01
N LYS A 468 14.98 -16.15 30.86
CA LYS A 468 16.14 -16.57 30.08
C LYS A 468 17.46 -16.38 30.86
N LYS A 469 17.64 -15.24 31.53
CA LYS A 469 18.83 -14.98 32.36
C LYS A 469 18.92 -15.94 33.56
N LYS A 470 17.79 -16.31 34.18
CA LYS A 470 17.75 -17.34 35.24
C LYS A 470 18.11 -18.74 34.71
N ALA A 471 17.63 -19.11 33.51
CA ALA A 471 17.96 -20.38 32.89
C ALA A 471 19.44 -20.51 32.52
N GLU A 472 20.07 -19.46 32.00
CA GLU A 472 21.50 -19.43 31.66
C GLU A 472 22.38 -19.50 32.92
N VAL A 473 21.99 -18.85 34.01
CA VAL A 473 22.70 -18.93 35.30
C VAL A 473 22.62 -20.33 35.90
N THR A 474 21.47 -21.01 35.73
CA THR A 474 21.27 -22.38 36.26
C THR A 474 22.05 -23.42 35.46
N VAL A 475 22.15 -23.27 34.13
CA VAL A 475 22.95 -24.15 33.27
C VAL A 475 24.47 -23.93 33.50
N GLY A 476 24.88 -22.69 33.70
CA GLY A 476 26.28 -22.36 34.02
C GLY A 476 26.73 -22.88 35.40
N ALA A 477 25.83 -22.96 36.37
CA ALA A 477 26.10 -23.53 37.71
C ALA A 477 26.18 -25.07 37.68
N ALA A 478 25.38 -25.73 36.83
CA ALA A 478 25.43 -27.19 36.67
C ALA A 478 26.71 -27.64 35.93
N ALA A 479 27.14 -26.88 34.91
CA ALA A 479 28.37 -27.17 34.17
C ALA A 479 29.65 -27.06 35.04
N LYS A 480 29.67 -26.13 36.01
CA LYS A 480 30.79 -26.00 36.96
C LYS A 480 30.84 -27.10 38.04
N LYS A 481 29.74 -27.85 38.26
CA LYS A 481 29.73 -29.00 39.21
C LYS A 481 30.21 -30.29 38.56
N VAL A 482 30.19 -30.42 37.25
CA VAL A 482 30.63 -31.64 36.52
C VAL A 482 32.11 -31.62 36.19
N SER A 483 32.77 -30.43 36.20
CA SER A 483 34.23 -30.32 36.00
C SER A 483 35.09 -30.41 37.28
N ARG A 484 34.52 -30.76 38.42
CA ARG A 484 35.21 -30.92 39.74
C ARG A 484 34.99 -32.28 40.36
N LYS A 485 34.71 -33.30 39.56
CA LYS A 485 34.85 -34.71 40.00
C LYS A 485 35.79 -35.49 39.10
#